data_6abe590590b90fb1b81ce2868f6144f1
#
_entry.id   6abe590590b90fb1b81ce2868f6144f1
#
_cell.length_a   1.000
_cell.length_b   1.000
_cell.length_c   1.000
_cell.angle_alpha   90.00
_cell.angle_beta   90.00
_cell.angle_gamma   90.00
#
_symmetry.space_group_name_H-M   'P 1'
#
loop_
_entity.id
_entity.type
_entity.pdbx_description
1 polymer ?
#
loop_
_entity_poly.entity_id
_entity_poly.type
_entity_poly.pdbx_seq_one_letter_code
_entity_poly.pdbx_strand_id
1 'polypeptide(L)'
;MKVYGTHICIDCRNYQAIQASRGFEAEFIDITADTANLKEFLALRDHDPVFAPVRERGGIGIPLFVREDGRKTFDIDEALAWIGQPPVREEEIVEHRPCCDSCQ
;
A
#
# COMPACT_ATOMS: atom_id res chain seq x y z
N MET A 1 -0.72 4.78 -11.32
CA MET A 1 -0.62 3.82 -10.20
C MET A 1 -1.70 4.09 -9.19
N LYS A 2 -2.37 3.04 -8.74
CA LYS A 2 -3.34 3.12 -7.64
C LYS A 2 -2.71 2.53 -6.38
N VAL A 3 -3.07 3.09 -5.23
CA VAL A 3 -2.59 2.60 -3.94
C VAL A 3 -3.80 2.42 -3.03
N TYR A 4 -4.05 1.19 -2.61
CA TYR A 4 -5.11 0.90 -1.64
C TYR A 4 -4.50 0.92 -0.25
N GLY A 5 -5.07 1.70 0.64
CA GLY A 5 -4.55 1.81 1.99
C GLY A 5 -5.49 2.58 2.91
N THR A 6 -5.00 2.92 4.08
CA THR A 6 -5.77 3.69 5.05
C THR A 6 -4.83 4.44 6.00
N HIS A 7 -5.31 5.57 6.51
CA HIS A 7 -4.55 6.40 7.46
C HIS A 7 -4.32 5.72 8.82
N ILE A 8 -5.02 4.63 9.12
CA ILE A 8 -4.82 3.90 10.38
C ILE A 8 -3.65 2.91 10.30
N CYS A 9 -3.07 2.71 9.13
CA CYS A 9 -1.97 1.78 8.91
C CYS A 9 -0.65 2.54 8.88
N ILE A 10 0.33 2.10 9.68
CA ILE A 10 1.64 2.76 9.76
C ILE A 10 2.37 2.77 8.42
N ASP A 11 2.34 1.66 7.68
CA ASP A 11 3.00 1.58 6.37
C ASP A 11 2.33 2.50 5.35
N CYS A 12 1.01 2.64 5.42
CA CYS A 12 0.27 3.55 4.55
C CYS A 12 0.61 5.01 4.86
N ARG A 13 0.72 5.36 6.16
CA ARG A 13 1.11 6.72 6.53
C ARG A 13 2.52 7.06 6.06
N ASN A 14 3.46 6.11 6.17
CA ASN A 14 4.81 6.31 5.67
C ASN A 14 4.81 6.52 4.15
N TYR A 15 4.03 5.71 3.41
CA TYR A 15 3.89 5.89 1.97
C TYR A 15 3.33 7.28 1.63
N GLN A 16 2.27 7.71 2.30
CA GLN A 16 1.65 9.01 2.02
C GLN A 16 2.61 10.16 2.30
N ALA A 17 3.43 10.05 3.35
CA ALA A 17 4.45 11.06 3.66
C ALA A 17 5.50 11.14 2.55
N ILE A 18 5.92 9.99 2.01
CA ILE A 18 6.88 9.93 0.90
C ILE A 18 6.27 10.56 -0.36
N GLN A 19 5.03 10.22 -0.68
CA GLN A 19 4.35 10.79 -1.83
C GLN A 19 4.27 12.31 -1.73
N ALA A 20 3.87 12.82 -0.58
CA ALA A 20 3.74 14.26 -0.35
C ALA A 20 5.10 14.96 -0.45
N SER A 21 6.13 14.38 0.17
CA SER A 21 7.47 14.95 0.20
C SER A 21 8.11 14.99 -1.18
N ARG A 22 7.94 13.92 -1.96
CA ARG A 22 8.54 13.83 -3.31
C ARG A 22 7.69 14.52 -4.38
N GLY A 23 6.39 14.71 -4.14
CA GLY A 23 5.50 15.41 -5.05
C GLY A 23 5.07 14.64 -6.29
N PHE A 24 5.22 13.32 -6.31
CA PHE A 24 4.72 12.54 -7.45
C PHE A 24 3.23 12.25 -7.29
N GLU A 25 2.59 11.94 -8.42
CA GLU A 25 1.15 11.67 -8.44
C GLU A 25 0.87 10.16 -8.40
N ALA A 26 -0.12 9.79 -7.59
CA ALA A 26 -0.68 8.44 -7.55
C ALA A 26 -2.08 8.55 -6.95
N GLU A 27 -2.97 7.67 -7.38
CA GLU A 27 -4.32 7.66 -6.85
C GLU A 27 -4.35 6.83 -5.56
N PHE A 28 -4.59 7.49 -4.43
CA PHE A 28 -4.72 6.81 -3.14
C PHE A 28 -6.19 6.52 -2.86
N ILE A 29 -6.52 5.23 -2.74
CA ILE A 29 -7.88 4.78 -2.47
C ILE A 29 -7.94 4.40 -1.00
N ASP A 30 -8.57 5.26 -0.20
CA ASP A 30 -8.72 5.03 1.24
C ASP A 30 -9.86 4.04 1.48
N ILE A 31 -9.50 2.83 1.90
CA ILE A 31 -10.46 1.74 2.11
C ILE A 31 -11.34 1.95 3.34
N THR A 32 -11.02 2.95 4.16
CA THR A 32 -11.85 3.29 5.33
C THR A 32 -12.66 4.56 5.15
N ALA A 33 -12.59 5.18 3.96
CA ALA A 33 -13.36 6.40 3.68
C ALA A 33 -14.85 6.12 3.46
N ASP A 34 -15.14 5.01 2.78
CA ASP A 34 -16.52 4.58 2.53
C ASP A 34 -16.58 3.09 2.21
N THR A 35 -17.80 2.55 2.15
CA THR A 35 -17.99 1.11 1.93
C THR A 35 -17.72 0.71 0.48
N ALA A 36 -17.84 1.62 -0.47
CA ALA A 36 -17.52 1.31 -1.86
C ALA A 36 -16.04 1.01 -2.04
N ASN A 37 -15.19 1.86 -1.47
CA ASN A 37 -13.74 1.64 -1.50
C ASN A 37 -13.35 0.35 -0.77
N LEU A 38 -13.98 0.11 0.38
CA LEU A 38 -13.71 -1.10 1.16
C LEU A 38 -14.09 -2.35 0.39
N LYS A 39 -15.26 -2.37 -0.27
CA LYS A 39 -15.69 -3.51 -1.07
C LYS A 39 -14.78 -3.76 -2.27
N GLU A 40 -14.33 -2.70 -2.93
CA GLU A 40 -13.39 -2.83 -4.05
C GLU A 40 -12.10 -3.53 -3.59
N PHE A 41 -11.57 -3.11 -2.46
CA PHE A 41 -10.37 -3.74 -1.87
C PHE A 41 -10.64 -5.18 -1.47
N LEU A 42 -11.76 -5.46 -0.80
CA LEU A 42 -12.07 -6.82 -0.32
C LEU A 42 -12.24 -7.80 -1.48
N ALA A 43 -12.78 -7.35 -2.61
CA ALA A 43 -12.88 -8.20 -3.80
C ALA A 43 -11.50 -8.67 -4.26
N LEU A 44 -10.50 -7.79 -4.20
CA LEU A 44 -9.11 -8.16 -4.51
C LEU A 44 -8.55 -9.07 -3.43
N ARG A 45 -8.70 -8.69 -2.18
CA ARG A 45 -8.11 -9.43 -1.06
C ARG A 45 -8.63 -10.86 -0.98
N ASP A 46 -9.90 -11.07 -1.29
CA ASP A 46 -10.53 -12.39 -1.17
C ASP A 46 -10.25 -13.29 -2.37
N HIS A 47 -9.96 -12.74 -3.54
CA HIS A 47 -9.91 -13.52 -4.78
C HIS A 47 -8.61 -13.42 -5.57
N ASP A 48 -7.86 -12.33 -5.46
CA ASP A 48 -6.64 -12.15 -6.26
C ASP A 48 -5.51 -13.04 -5.74
N PRO A 49 -4.83 -13.79 -6.63
CA PRO A 49 -3.73 -14.66 -6.22
C PRO A 49 -2.58 -13.96 -5.49
N VAL A 50 -2.37 -12.67 -5.73
CA VAL A 50 -1.30 -11.93 -5.04
C VAL A 50 -1.53 -11.91 -3.52
N PHE A 51 -2.77 -12.03 -3.09
CA PHE A 51 -3.15 -12.04 -1.68
C PHE A 51 -3.07 -13.41 -1.01
N ALA A 52 -2.75 -14.47 -1.75
CA ALA A 52 -2.74 -15.81 -1.15
C ALA A 52 -1.89 -15.91 0.12
N PRO A 53 -0.62 -15.43 0.13
CA PRO A 53 0.18 -15.46 1.37
C PRO A 53 -0.39 -14.55 2.46
N VAL A 54 -1.01 -13.44 2.08
CA VAL A 54 -1.62 -12.49 3.03
C VAL A 54 -2.80 -13.14 3.73
N ARG A 55 -3.69 -13.79 2.96
CA ARG A 55 -4.85 -14.51 3.53
C ARG A 55 -4.40 -15.61 4.48
N GLU A 56 -3.36 -16.35 4.10
CA GLU A 56 -2.86 -17.47 4.88
C GLU A 56 -2.38 -17.04 6.26
N ARG A 57 -1.69 -15.90 6.35
CA ARG A 57 -1.21 -15.40 7.65
C ARG A 57 -2.18 -14.48 8.37
N GLY A 58 -3.38 -14.27 7.80
CA GLY A 58 -4.39 -13.39 8.41
C GLY A 58 -4.08 -11.91 8.30
N GLY A 59 -3.24 -11.52 7.35
CA GLY A 59 -2.91 -10.12 7.13
C GLY A 59 -3.99 -9.35 6.37
N ILE A 60 -3.85 -8.04 6.32
CA ILE A 60 -4.77 -7.16 5.58
C ILE A 60 -4.29 -6.99 4.15
N GLY A 61 -3.00 -6.77 3.94
CA GLY A 61 -2.43 -6.58 2.62
C GLY A 61 -2.43 -5.14 2.13
N ILE A 62 -2.13 -4.20 3.02
CA ILE A 62 -2.02 -2.78 2.70
C ILE A 62 -0.68 -2.24 3.17
N PRO A 63 -0.11 -1.25 2.46
CA PRO A 63 -0.60 -0.70 1.20
C PRO A 63 -0.44 -1.69 0.05
N LEU A 64 -1.44 -1.73 -0.84
CA LEU A 64 -1.35 -2.50 -2.08
C LEU A 64 -1.14 -1.53 -3.23
N PHE A 65 -0.09 -1.75 -4.01
CA PHE A 65 0.23 -0.92 -5.18
C PHE A 65 -0.21 -1.64 -6.45
N VAL A 66 -0.98 -0.95 -7.28
CA VAL A 66 -1.49 -1.51 -8.53
C VAL A 66 -1.02 -0.65 -9.70
N ARG A 67 -0.27 -1.26 -10.60
CA ARG A 67 0.19 -0.61 -11.82
C ARG A 67 -0.97 -0.55 -12.83
N GLU A 68 -0.86 0.36 -13.79
CA GLU A 68 -1.90 0.59 -14.80
C GLU A 68 -2.20 -0.64 -15.65
N ASP A 69 -1.21 -1.53 -15.84
CA ASP A 69 -1.38 -2.79 -16.57
C ASP A 69 -1.96 -3.92 -15.71
N GLY A 70 -2.30 -3.64 -14.45
CA GLY A 70 -2.86 -4.62 -13.53
C GLY A 70 -1.85 -5.33 -12.64
N ARG A 71 -0.55 -5.07 -12.82
CA ARG A 71 0.49 -5.66 -11.96
C ARG A 71 0.37 -5.12 -10.54
N LYS A 72 0.55 -5.98 -9.55
CA LYS A 72 0.37 -5.65 -8.15
C LYS A 72 1.58 -6.01 -7.32
N THR A 73 1.85 -5.21 -6.28
CA THR A 73 2.90 -5.51 -5.33
C THR A 73 2.55 -4.90 -3.96
N PHE A 74 3.11 -5.50 -2.92
CA PHE A 74 3.08 -4.91 -1.57
C PHE A 74 4.39 -4.19 -1.25
N ASP A 75 5.39 -4.30 -2.13
CA ASP A 75 6.72 -3.72 -1.93
C ASP A 75 6.74 -2.28 -2.46
N ILE A 76 6.92 -1.31 -1.56
CA ILE A 76 6.96 0.10 -1.90
C ILE A 76 8.10 0.41 -2.88
N ASP A 77 9.25 -0.22 -2.71
CA ASP A 77 10.40 0.07 -3.59
C ASP A 77 10.13 -0.40 -5.02
N GLU A 78 9.47 -1.55 -5.18
CA GLU A 78 9.07 -2.02 -6.50
C GLU A 78 8.06 -1.06 -7.14
N ALA A 79 7.08 -0.61 -6.36
CA ALA A 79 6.07 0.34 -6.85
C ALA A 79 6.70 1.67 -7.25
N LEU A 80 7.64 2.17 -6.45
CA LEU A 80 8.35 3.40 -6.77
C LEU A 80 9.15 3.26 -8.07
N ALA A 81 9.77 2.10 -8.29
CA ALA A 81 10.49 1.84 -9.54
C ALA A 81 9.56 1.91 -10.76
N TRP A 82 8.31 1.49 -10.64
CA TRP A 82 7.33 1.56 -11.73
C TRP A 82 7.11 2.98 -12.24
N ILE A 83 7.25 3.98 -11.37
CA ILE A 83 7.01 5.39 -11.71
C ILE A 83 8.30 6.20 -11.78
N GLY A 84 9.44 5.51 -11.88
CA GLY A 84 10.74 6.17 -12.05
C GLY A 84 11.27 6.84 -10.79
N GLN A 85 10.78 6.43 -9.61
CA GLN A 85 11.24 6.99 -8.34
C GLN A 85 12.29 6.09 -7.69
N PRO A 86 13.27 6.68 -6.99
CA PRO A 86 14.27 5.89 -6.28
C PRO A 86 13.67 5.17 -5.08
N PRO A 87 14.36 4.13 -4.56
CA PRO A 87 13.91 3.44 -3.36
C PRO A 87 13.75 4.38 -2.16
N VAL A 88 13.03 3.91 -1.16
CA VAL A 88 12.82 4.65 0.09
C VAL A 88 14.16 4.81 0.81
N ARG A 89 14.42 6.03 1.29
CA ARG A 89 15.57 6.29 2.15
C ARG A 89 15.12 6.26 3.61
N GLU A 90 16.04 5.87 4.49
CA GLU A 90 15.76 5.75 5.93
C GLU A 90 15.19 7.05 6.51
N GLU A 91 15.72 8.20 6.10
CA GLU A 91 15.27 9.50 6.61
C GLU A 91 13.87 9.90 6.15
N GLU A 92 13.30 9.19 5.17
CA GLU A 92 11.94 9.42 4.71
C GLU A 92 10.88 8.70 5.52
N ILE A 93 11.30 7.75 6.35
CA ILE A 93 10.39 6.99 7.19
C ILE A 93 10.01 7.84 8.41
N VAL A 94 8.75 8.26 8.49
CA VAL A 94 8.28 9.15 9.54
C VAL A 94 7.87 8.40 10.82
N GLU A 95 7.52 7.12 10.67
CA GLU A 95 7.13 6.29 11.82
C GLU A 95 7.79 4.93 11.70
N HIS A 96 8.32 4.44 12.82
CA HIS A 96 8.89 3.10 12.90
C HIS A 96 7.91 2.18 13.61
N ARG A 97 7.67 1.01 12.99
CA ARG A 97 6.72 0.04 13.51
C ARG A 97 7.26 -0.62 14.78
N PRO A 98 6.41 -0.84 15.80
CA PRO A 98 6.77 -1.70 16.93
C PRO A 98 7.03 -3.13 16.44
N CYS A 99 7.86 -3.89 17.16
CA CYS A 99 8.34 -5.19 16.70
C CYS A 99 7.25 -6.22 16.39
N CYS A 100 6.06 -6.06 16.98
CA CYS A 100 4.96 -7.02 16.80
C CYS A 100 3.84 -6.50 15.91
N ASP A 101 3.96 -5.29 15.39
CA ASP A 101 2.92 -4.67 14.57
C ASP A 101 3.09 -5.04 13.11
N SER A 102 1.97 -5.29 12.41
CA SER A 102 2.00 -5.62 11.00
C SER A 102 0.67 -5.29 10.33
N CYS A 103 0.73 -4.47 9.28
CA CYS A 103 -0.42 -4.18 8.42
C CYS A 103 -0.51 -5.16 7.25
N GLN A 104 0.47 -5.98 7.06
CA GLN A 104 0.54 -6.89 5.91
C GLN A 104 0.32 -8.34 6.27
#